data_b25110b7a45c504262af97f5ffc4072e
#
_entry.id   b25110b7a45c504262af97f5ffc4072e
#
_cell.length_a   1.000
_cell.length_b   1.000
_cell.length_c   1.000
_cell.angle_alpha   90.00
_cell.angle_beta   90.00
_cell.angle_gamma   90.00
#
_symmetry.space_group_name_H-M   'P 1'
#
loop_
_entity.id
_entity.type
_entity.pdbx_description
1 polymer ?
#
loop_
_entity_poly.entity_id
_entity_poly.type
_entity_poly.pdbx_seq_one_letter_code
_entity_poly.pdbx_strand_id
1 'polypeptide(L)'
;IDTHSGNGIYKYISKYMDKNKEYKEGIKKIQNYKGNNILIKNYLSTISKITGKNNFYPGSPIFISSIANEKDKLFFCELHKNEYELLKKNLNKYTNTKILNADGFNFIFNKVNKEKNYFVFIDPSYEIKDDFEKVEEILNNIDNLFSKSKIIIWYPVLNILENDSFIQNIRKKGISNIINVEVPIMKYGDNVGMQGSGLLLINFSNRSIMKNLKEVIHEIQNILKQEENSTRFKLRYL
;
A
#
# COMPACT_ATOMS: atom_id res chain seq x y z
N ILE A 1 6.33 -7.88 6.86
CA ILE A 1 6.54 -6.63 7.62
C ILE A 1 5.61 -5.57 7.05
N ASP A 2 4.86 -4.89 7.90
CA ASP A 2 4.08 -3.70 7.59
C ASP A 2 4.62 -2.56 8.45
N THR A 3 5.13 -1.51 7.81
CA THR A 3 5.90 -0.46 8.48
C THR A 3 5.05 0.67 9.06
N HIS A 4 3.82 0.84 8.58
CA HIS A 4 2.92 1.92 8.97
C HIS A 4 1.49 1.38 9.11
N SER A 5 1.28 0.59 10.17
CA SER A 5 0.12 -0.29 10.27
C SER A 5 -1.19 0.39 10.64
N GLY A 6 -1.15 1.58 11.25
CA GLY A 6 -2.34 2.21 11.81
C GLY A 6 -3.02 1.32 12.86
N ASN A 7 -4.27 1.58 13.18
CA ASN A 7 -5.02 0.78 14.14
C ASN A 7 -5.64 -0.51 13.57
N GLY A 8 -5.57 -0.70 12.26
CA GLY A 8 -6.05 -1.87 11.53
C GLY A 8 -7.56 -1.95 11.28
N ILE A 9 -8.40 -1.14 11.93
CA ILE A 9 -9.87 -1.14 11.75
C ILE A 9 -10.39 0.28 11.58
N TYR A 10 -11.00 0.57 10.42
CA TYR A 10 -11.54 1.88 10.09
C TYR A 10 -13.07 1.82 9.97
N LYS A 11 -13.76 2.38 10.96
CA LYS A 11 -15.23 2.42 10.96
C LYS A 11 -15.74 3.44 9.95
N TYR A 12 -16.70 3.04 9.10
CA TYR A 12 -17.31 3.94 8.11
C TYR A 12 -18.06 5.14 8.70
N ILE A 13 -18.40 5.09 9.99
CA ILE A 13 -19.04 6.18 10.74
C ILE A 13 -18.01 6.68 11.77
N SER A 14 -16.98 7.34 11.33
CA SER A 14 -16.01 7.98 12.21
C SER A 14 -15.77 9.41 11.75
N LYS A 15 -15.47 10.32 12.71
CA LYS A 15 -15.12 11.71 12.40
C LYS A 15 -13.95 11.82 11.40
N TYR A 16 -13.05 10.84 11.39
CA TYR A 16 -11.93 10.75 10.45
C TYR A 16 -12.37 10.42 9.02
N MET A 17 -13.28 9.45 8.87
CA MET A 17 -13.80 9.03 7.56
C MET A 17 -14.81 10.04 6.98
N ASP A 18 -15.49 10.80 7.82
CA ASP A 18 -16.45 11.83 7.38
C ASP A 18 -15.78 13.12 6.89
N LYS A 19 -14.53 13.41 7.35
CA LYS A 19 -13.84 14.66 7.03
C LYS A 19 -13.55 14.79 5.53
N ASN A 20 -13.19 13.69 4.85
CA ASN A 20 -12.78 13.70 3.45
C ASN A 20 -13.68 12.85 2.53
N LYS A 21 -14.57 12.02 3.09
CA LYS A 21 -15.47 11.09 2.34
C LYS A 21 -14.73 10.16 1.36
N GLU A 22 -13.40 10.03 1.48
CA GLU A 22 -12.51 9.27 0.56
C GLU A 22 -12.96 7.82 0.38
N TYR A 23 -13.48 7.20 1.45
CA TYR A 23 -13.99 5.83 1.38
C TYR A 23 -15.18 5.68 0.41
N LYS A 24 -15.96 6.74 0.16
CA LYS A 24 -17.07 6.73 -0.79
C LYS A 24 -16.56 6.69 -2.22
N GLU A 25 -15.51 7.44 -2.49
CA GLU A 25 -14.85 7.50 -3.80
C GLU A 25 -13.90 6.33 -4.04
N GLY A 26 -13.48 5.64 -2.99
CA GLY A 26 -12.61 4.47 -3.02
C GLY A 26 -13.36 3.16 -2.89
N ILE A 27 -13.21 2.52 -1.71
CA ILE A 27 -13.67 1.14 -1.47
C ILE A 27 -15.17 0.93 -1.73
N LYS A 28 -16.04 1.92 -1.47
CA LYS A 28 -17.48 1.78 -1.75
C LYS A 28 -17.78 1.63 -3.23
N LYS A 29 -17.03 2.29 -4.13
CA LYS A 29 -17.16 2.07 -5.57
C LYS A 29 -16.75 0.65 -5.94
N ILE A 30 -15.64 0.19 -5.38
CA ILE A 30 -15.13 -1.18 -5.64
C ILE A 30 -16.08 -2.25 -5.09
N GLN A 31 -16.72 -2.02 -3.94
CA GLN A 31 -17.72 -2.97 -3.38
C GLN A 31 -18.89 -3.25 -4.34
N ASN A 32 -19.21 -2.33 -5.23
CA ASN A 32 -20.24 -2.48 -6.25
C ASN A 32 -19.75 -3.14 -7.55
N TYR A 33 -18.54 -3.67 -7.56
CA TYR A 33 -17.93 -4.28 -8.74
C TYR A 33 -18.76 -5.44 -9.30
N LYS A 34 -19.10 -5.36 -10.58
CA LYS A 34 -19.90 -6.35 -11.35
C LYS A 34 -19.06 -7.12 -12.39
N GLY A 35 -17.77 -6.77 -12.54
CA GLY A 35 -16.89 -7.39 -13.53
C GLY A 35 -16.47 -8.83 -13.17
N ASN A 36 -15.58 -9.39 -13.98
CA ASN A 36 -15.17 -10.80 -13.87
C ASN A 36 -13.73 -11.00 -13.41
N ASN A 37 -13.01 -9.93 -13.07
CA ASN A 37 -11.63 -10.05 -12.60
C ASN A 37 -11.56 -10.81 -11.28
N ILE A 38 -10.89 -11.95 -11.31
CA ILE A 38 -10.82 -12.87 -10.17
C ILE A 38 -10.07 -12.26 -8.97
N LEU A 39 -9.07 -11.40 -9.22
CA LEU A 39 -8.30 -10.77 -8.14
C LEU A 39 -9.15 -9.76 -7.39
N ILE A 40 -9.95 -8.95 -8.10
CA ILE A 40 -10.88 -8.00 -7.48
C ILE A 40 -11.96 -8.77 -6.69
N LYS A 41 -12.51 -9.85 -7.25
CA LYS A 41 -13.49 -10.70 -6.56
C LYS A 41 -12.90 -11.34 -5.31
N ASN A 42 -11.68 -11.86 -5.37
CA ASN A 42 -11.00 -12.44 -4.21
C ASN A 42 -10.74 -11.40 -3.12
N TYR A 43 -10.31 -10.20 -3.50
CA TYR A 43 -10.14 -9.09 -2.57
C TYR A 43 -11.45 -8.75 -1.85
N LEU A 44 -12.54 -8.57 -2.58
CA LEU A 44 -13.85 -8.27 -2.00
C LEU A 44 -14.38 -9.41 -1.14
N SER A 45 -14.20 -10.66 -1.57
CA SER A 45 -14.57 -11.84 -0.79
C SER A 45 -13.79 -11.89 0.54
N THR A 46 -12.50 -11.59 0.51
CA THR A 46 -11.66 -11.53 1.72
C THR A 46 -12.16 -10.45 2.67
N ILE A 47 -12.41 -9.23 2.18
CA ILE A 47 -12.99 -8.16 2.99
C ILE A 47 -14.31 -8.60 3.61
N SER A 48 -15.21 -9.18 2.82
CA SER A 48 -16.52 -9.66 3.30
C SER A 48 -16.38 -10.72 4.40
N LYS A 49 -15.44 -11.64 4.28
CA LYS A 49 -15.14 -12.64 5.34
C LYS A 49 -14.62 -12.00 6.62
N ILE A 50 -13.76 -10.99 6.50
CA ILE A 50 -13.19 -10.28 7.66
C ILE A 50 -14.26 -9.47 8.38
N THR A 51 -15.07 -8.73 7.62
CA THR A 51 -16.04 -7.78 8.20
C THR A 51 -17.34 -8.43 8.63
N GLY A 52 -17.77 -9.48 7.95
CA GLY A 52 -19.08 -10.08 8.17
C GLY A 52 -20.19 -9.06 8.02
N LYS A 53 -20.98 -8.86 9.09
CA LYS A 53 -22.04 -7.85 9.16
C LYS A 53 -21.61 -6.50 9.78
N ASN A 54 -20.32 -6.39 10.15
CA ASN A 54 -19.81 -5.20 10.82
C ASN A 54 -19.53 -4.08 9.80
N ASN A 55 -19.74 -2.85 10.23
CA ASN A 55 -19.60 -1.66 9.38
C ASN A 55 -18.20 -1.03 9.56
N PHE A 56 -17.17 -1.74 9.08
CA PHE A 56 -15.80 -1.24 9.08
C PHE A 56 -15.03 -1.68 7.84
N TYR A 57 -13.92 -1.01 7.57
CA TYR A 57 -12.92 -1.40 6.58
C TYR A 57 -11.66 -1.96 7.27
N PRO A 58 -11.18 -3.15 6.87
CA PRO A 58 -9.94 -3.70 7.42
C PRO A 58 -8.73 -3.00 6.80
N GLY A 59 -7.88 -2.43 7.63
CA GLY A 59 -6.56 -1.93 7.22
C GLY A 59 -5.61 -3.07 6.86
N SER A 60 -4.44 -2.70 6.36
CA SER A 60 -3.38 -3.64 5.94
C SER A 60 -3.09 -4.73 6.98
N PRO A 61 -2.91 -4.43 8.30
CA PRO A 61 -2.53 -5.46 9.26
C PRO A 61 -3.61 -6.51 9.48
N ILE A 62 -4.89 -6.11 9.48
CA ILE A 62 -6.00 -7.07 9.60
C ILE A 62 -6.14 -7.90 8.33
N PHE A 63 -6.03 -7.26 7.16
CA PHE A 63 -6.11 -7.94 5.87
C PHE A 63 -4.96 -8.94 5.72
N ILE A 64 -3.73 -8.53 5.96
CA ILE A 64 -2.54 -9.40 5.89
C ILE A 64 -2.69 -10.57 6.87
N SER A 65 -3.06 -10.31 8.13
CA SER A 65 -3.22 -11.36 9.13
C SER A 65 -4.30 -12.38 8.77
N SER A 66 -5.32 -11.95 8.01
CA SER A 66 -6.42 -12.85 7.60
C SER A 66 -6.06 -13.80 6.46
N ILE A 67 -5.04 -13.48 5.66
CA ILE A 67 -4.62 -14.27 4.49
C ILE A 67 -3.27 -14.98 4.68
N ALA A 68 -2.50 -14.58 5.70
CA ALA A 68 -1.21 -15.19 6.00
C ALA A 68 -1.37 -16.64 6.51
N ASN A 69 -0.35 -17.45 6.26
CA ASN A 69 -0.31 -18.80 6.82
C ASN A 69 0.06 -18.75 8.31
N GLU A 70 -0.35 -19.74 9.08
CA GLU A 70 -0.03 -19.86 10.51
C GLU A 70 1.50 -19.89 10.78
N LYS A 71 2.28 -20.39 9.81
CA LYS A 71 3.75 -20.44 9.90
C LYS A 71 4.45 -19.12 9.60
N ASP A 72 3.75 -18.17 9.00
CA ASP A 72 4.31 -16.86 8.70
C ASP A 72 4.47 -16.07 9.99
N LYS A 73 5.54 -15.27 10.07
CA LYS A 73 5.78 -14.34 11.18
C LYS A 73 5.48 -12.94 10.71
N LEU A 74 4.47 -12.32 11.31
CA LEU A 74 3.99 -11.00 10.92
C LEU A 74 4.53 -9.94 11.89
N PHE A 75 5.10 -8.87 11.34
CA PHE A 75 5.60 -7.72 12.09
C PHE A 75 4.83 -6.49 11.66
N PHE A 76 4.22 -5.81 12.62
CA PHE A 76 3.43 -4.61 12.43
C PHE A 76 4.04 -3.47 13.25
N CYS A 77 4.52 -2.41 12.58
CA CYS A 77 5.07 -1.24 13.24
C CYS A 77 4.02 -0.12 13.24
N GLU A 78 3.82 0.51 14.38
CA GLU A 78 2.98 1.69 14.54
C GLU A 78 3.64 2.65 15.53
N LEU A 79 3.92 3.86 15.06
CA LEU A 79 4.64 4.86 15.83
C LEU A 79 3.75 5.52 16.89
N HIS A 80 2.50 5.83 16.51
CA HIS A 80 1.55 6.52 17.37
C HIS A 80 1.00 5.60 18.45
N LYS A 81 1.29 5.90 19.71
CA LYS A 81 0.94 5.06 20.86
C LYS A 81 -0.55 4.69 20.92
N ASN A 82 -1.45 5.62 20.62
CA ASN A 82 -2.89 5.35 20.66
C ASN A 82 -3.31 4.34 19.57
N GLU A 83 -2.81 4.51 18.34
CA GLU A 83 -3.08 3.60 17.23
C GLU A 83 -2.45 2.22 17.50
N TYR A 84 -1.25 2.18 18.06
CA TYR A 84 -0.60 0.95 18.50
C TYR A 84 -1.43 0.16 19.53
N GLU A 85 -1.97 0.82 20.55
CA GLU A 85 -2.81 0.13 21.56
C GLU A 85 -4.12 -0.38 20.96
N LEU A 86 -4.70 0.34 20.01
CA LEU A 86 -5.86 -0.13 19.25
C LEU A 86 -5.49 -1.33 18.35
N LEU A 87 -4.36 -1.25 17.66
CA LEU A 87 -3.85 -2.32 16.81
C LEU A 87 -3.66 -3.63 17.59
N LYS A 88 -3.07 -3.56 18.79
CA LYS A 88 -2.95 -4.71 19.68
C LYS A 88 -4.29 -5.36 20.02
N LYS A 89 -5.29 -4.55 20.32
CA LYS A 89 -6.65 -5.04 20.60
C LYS A 89 -7.26 -5.70 19.37
N ASN A 90 -7.10 -5.09 18.21
CA ASN A 90 -7.70 -5.54 16.96
C ASN A 90 -7.05 -6.80 16.39
N LEU A 91 -5.77 -7.03 16.70
CA LEU A 91 -5.01 -8.21 16.25
C LEU A 91 -4.88 -9.32 17.31
N ASN A 92 -5.50 -9.20 18.48
CA ASN A 92 -5.33 -10.12 19.62
C ASN A 92 -5.63 -11.60 19.30
N LYS A 93 -6.47 -11.86 18.30
CA LYS A 93 -6.82 -13.21 17.86
C LYS A 93 -5.77 -13.89 16.96
N TYR A 94 -4.80 -13.14 16.45
CA TYR A 94 -3.76 -13.65 15.55
C TYR A 94 -2.47 -13.91 16.34
N THR A 95 -2.12 -15.18 16.53
CA THR A 95 -1.01 -15.60 17.39
C THR A 95 0.37 -15.47 16.76
N ASN A 96 0.42 -15.37 15.43
CA ASN A 96 1.65 -15.26 14.65
C ASN A 96 2.09 -13.80 14.41
N THR A 97 1.50 -12.84 15.13
CA THR A 97 1.76 -11.40 14.98
C THR A 97 2.68 -10.87 16.08
N LYS A 98 3.58 -9.97 15.69
CA LYS A 98 4.38 -9.16 16.59
C LYS A 98 4.12 -7.68 16.29
N ILE A 99 3.52 -6.98 17.23
CA ILE A 99 3.15 -5.59 17.10
C ILE A 99 4.17 -4.76 17.88
N LEU A 100 4.68 -3.71 17.25
CA LEU A 100 5.79 -2.90 17.74
C LEU A 100 5.37 -1.43 17.78
N ASN A 101 5.49 -0.79 18.93
CA ASN A 101 5.40 0.67 18.99
C ASN A 101 6.76 1.24 18.59
N ALA A 102 6.95 1.43 17.31
CA ALA A 102 8.22 1.82 16.71
C ALA A 102 8.02 2.50 15.36
N ASP A 103 8.98 3.32 14.99
CA ASP A 103 9.14 3.83 13.64
C ASP A 103 9.49 2.67 12.70
N GLY A 104 8.67 2.45 11.67
CA GLY A 104 8.83 1.34 10.73
C GLY A 104 10.06 1.47 9.85
N PHE A 105 10.48 2.69 9.49
CA PHE A 105 11.72 2.92 8.77
C PHE A 105 12.93 2.51 9.63
N ASN A 106 12.98 2.97 10.87
CA ASN A 106 14.04 2.58 11.81
C ASN A 106 14.05 1.06 12.08
N PHE A 107 12.88 0.43 12.13
CA PHE A 107 12.78 -1.03 12.28
C PHE A 107 13.44 -1.75 11.10
N ILE A 108 13.19 -1.32 9.88
CA ILE A 108 13.81 -1.89 8.68
C ILE A 108 15.34 -1.80 8.77
N PHE A 109 15.89 -0.62 9.04
CA PHE A 109 17.34 -0.41 9.04
C PHE A 109 18.06 -1.16 10.15
N ASN A 110 17.45 -1.31 11.32
CA ASN A 110 18.16 -1.76 12.53
C ASN A 110 17.81 -3.19 12.97
N LYS A 111 16.69 -3.75 12.53
CA LYS A 111 16.15 -5.01 13.08
C LYS A 111 15.92 -6.11 12.06
N VAL A 112 15.98 -5.79 10.77
CA VAL A 112 15.78 -6.78 9.71
C VAL A 112 17.04 -7.64 9.56
N ASN A 113 16.87 -8.95 9.55
CA ASN A 113 17.95 -9.89 9.28
C ASN A 113 18.10 -10.06 7.74
N LYS A 114 19.21 -9.60 7.20
CA LYS A 114 19.52 -9.59 5.76
C LYS A 114 19.52 -10.98 5.10
N GLU A 115 19.73 -12.04 5.88
CA GLU A 115 19.75 -13.42 5.38
C GLU A 115 18.36 -14.02 5.17
N LYS A 116 17.33 -13.37 5.71
CA LYS A 116 15.94 -13.83 5.61
C LYS A 116 15.20 -13.15 4.46
N ASN A 117 14.22 -13.87 3.94
CA ASN A 117 13.31 -13.35 2.93
C ASN A 117 12.08 -12.73 3.62
N TYR A 118 11.72 -11.54 3.17
CA TYR A 118 10.56 -10.81 3.68
C TYR A 118 9.59 -10.46 2.54
N PHE A 119 8.35 -10.30 2.93
CA PHE A 119 7.40 -9.48 2.19
C PHE A 119 7.24 -8.19 3.00
N VAL A 120 7.58 -7.05 2.41
CA VAL A 120 7.57 -5.75 3.10
C VAL A 120 6.55 -4.83 2.45
N PHE A 121 5.69 -4.24 3.26
CA PHE A 121 4.75 -3.21 2.85
C PHE A 121 5.13 -1.89 3.53
N ILE A 122 5.34 -0.85 2.75
CA ILE A 122 5.77 0.48 3.19
C ILE A 122 4.71 1.47 2.72
N ASP A 123 3.96 2.03 3.65
CA ASP A 123 2.81 2.91 3.39
C ASP A 123 2.79 4.07 4.39
N PRO A 124 3.78 4.98 4.34
CA PRO A 124 3.81 6.15 5.22
C PRO A 124 2.71 7.15 4.83
N SER A 125 2.42 8.10 5.71
CA SER A 125 1.37 9.09 5.49
C SER A 125 1.73 10.15 4.43
N TYR A 126 3.01 10.36 4.19
CA TYR A 126 3.54 11.44 3.33
C TYR A 126 3.05 12.85 3.71
N GLU A 127 2.63 13.04 4.96
CA GLU A 127 2.28 14.36 5.48
C GLU A 127 3.52 15.26 5.65
N ILE A 128 4.67 14.65 5.83
CA ILE A 128 5.96 15.30 5.94
C ILE A 128 6.85 14.92 4.74
N LYS A 129 7.61 15.89 4.22
CA LYS A 129 8.53 15.66 3.09
C LYS A 129 9.58 14.58 3.37
N ASP A 130 9.97 14.45 4.63
CA ASP A 130 10.95 13.47 5.09
C ASP A 130 10.57 12.02 4.73
N ASP A 131 9.27 11.71 4.56
CA ASP A 131 8.84 10.35 4.19
C ASP A 131 9.33 9.95 2.79
N PHE A 132 9.33 10.87 1.83
CA PHE A 132 9.93 10.62 0.51
C PHE A 132 11.43 10.37 0.61
N GLU A 133 12.14 11.17 1.42
CA GLU A 133 13.59 11.04 1.63
C GLU A 133 13.93 9.68 2.29
N LYS A 134 13.16 9.26 3.29
CA LYS A 134 13.31 7.96 3.94
C LYS A 134 13.04 6.78 2.99
N VAL A 135 12.03 6.90 2.13
CA VAL A 135 11.78 5.91 1.08
C VAL A 135 12.96 5.84 0.10
N GLU A 136 13.49 6.98 -0.31
CA GLU A 136 14.69 7.03 -1.16
C GLU A 136 15.92 6.42 -0.47
N GLU A 137 16.08 6.61 0.83
CA GLU A 137 17.15 5.99 1.62
C GLU A 137 17.03 4.46 1.67
N ILE A 138 15.81 3.93 1.87
CA ILE A 138 15.55 2.48 1.78
C ILE A 138 15.94 1.97 0.40
N LEU A 139 15.52 2.65 -0.66
CA LEU A 139 15.84 2.27 -2.03
C LEU A 139 17.35 2.27 -2.28
N ASN A 140 18.11 3.22 -1.75
CA ASN A 140 19.56 3.24 -1.83
C ASN A 140 20.24 2.02 -1.17
N ASN A 141 19.59 1.44 -0.18
CA ASN A 141 20.11 0.32 0.59
C ASN A 141 19.39 -1.01 0.26
N ILE A 142 18.57 -1.04 -0.79
CA ILE A 142 17.67 -2.17 -1.08
C ILE A 142 18.40 -3.50 -1.24
N ASP A 143 19.51 -3.52 -1.97
CA ASP A 143 20.29 -4.72 -2.21
C ASP A 143 20.95 -5.24 -0.93
N ASN A 144 21.36 -4.34 -0.05
CA ASN A 144 21.93 -4.68 1.24
C ASN A 144 20.87 -5.19 2.24
N LEU A 145 19.66 -4.64 2.20
CA LEU A 145 18.61 -4.95 3.16
C LEU A 145 17.74 -6.12 2.70
N PHE A 146 17.49 -6.22 1.39
CA PHE A 146 16.36 -6.99 0.89
C PHE A 146 16.61 -7.69 -0.46
N SER A 147 17.84 -8.13 -0.76
CA SER A 147 18.22 -8.71 -2.05
C SER A 147 17.27 -9.81 -2.56
N LYS A 148 16.65 -10.58 -1.66
CA LYS A 148 15.72 -11.67 -1.97
C LYS A 148 14.27 -11.41 -1.53
N SER A 149 14.01 -10.27 -0.94
CA SER A 149 12.70 -9.92 -0.40
C SER A 149 11.83 -9.24 -1.44
N LYS A 150 10.52 -9.36 -1.29
CA LYS A 150 9.55 -8.62 -2.10
C LYS A 150 9.06 -7.41 -1.34
N ILE A 151 9.08 -6.25 -1.98
CA ILE A 151 8.71 -5.00 -1.32
C ILE A 151 7.65 -4.29 -2.15
N ILE A 152 6.63 -3.79 -1.47
CA ILE A 152 5.63 -2.89 -2.02
C ILE A 152 5.76 -1.58 -1.26
N ILE A 153 5.98 -0.49 -1.99
CA ILE A 153 5.98 0.87 -1.46
C ILE A 153 4.81 1.60 -2.10
N TRP A 154 3.86 2.06 -1.28
CA TRP A 154 2.84 2.99 -1.73
C TRP A 154 3.37 4.42 -1.69
N TYR A 155 2.94 5.26 -2.64
CA TYR A 155 3.18 6.70 -2.62
C TYR A 155 2.00 7.46 -3.25
N PRO A 156 1.72 8.70 -2.80
CA PRO A 156 0.68 9.51 -3.41
C PRO A 156 1.13 10.00 -4.80
N VAL A 157 0.25 9.90 -5.78
CA VAL A 157 0.40 10.59 -7.05
C VAL A 157 -0.09 12.03 -6.85
N LEU A 158 0.85 12.96 -6.81
CA LEU A 158 0.59 14.39 -6.63
C LEU A 158 0.48 15.09 -7.99
N ASN A 159 1.21 16.15 -8.23
CA ASN A 159 1.30 16.75 -9.55
C ASN A 159 2.35 16.06 -10.43
N ILE A 160 2.30 16.32 -11.74
CA ILE A 160 3.19 15.70 -12.74
C ILE A 160 4.68 15.92 -12.42
N LEU A 161 5.05 17.15 -12.03
CA LEU A 161 6.46 17.53 -11.85
C LEU A 161 7.07 16.81 -10.63
N GLU A 162 6.35 16.76 -9.51
CA GLU A 162 6.82 16.10 -8.29
C GLU A 162 6.95 14.59 -8.49
N ASN A 163 5.95 13.96 -9.12
CA ASN A 163 6.00 12.53 -9.40
C ASN A 163 7.10 12.17 -10.38
N ASP A 164 7.27 12.93 -11.45
CA ASP A 164 8.32 12.65 -12.42
C ASP A 164 9.71 12.86 -11.81
N SER A 165 9.88 13.85 -10.93
CA SER A 165 11.13 14.06 -10.19
C SER A 165 11.45 12.86 -9.28
N PHE A 166 10.49 12.40 -8.48
CA PHE A 166 10.64 11.23 -7.60
C PHE A 166 11.02 9.99 -8.41
N ILE A 167 10.29 9.69 -9.47
CA ILE A 167 10.56 8.51 -10.32
C ILE A 167 11.90 8.62 -11.06
N GLN A 168 12.28 9.83 -11.51
CA GLN A 168 13.60 10.03 -12.14
C GLN A 168 14.73 9.82 -11.13
N ASN A 169 14.58 10.25 -9.89
CA ASN A 169 15.55 10.00 -8.84
C ASN A 169 15.74 8.49 -8.61
N ILE A 170 14.65 7.73 -8.56
CA ILE A 170 14.72 6.26 -8.43
C ILE A 170 15.46 5.64 -9.62
N ARG A 171 15.15 6.05 -10.84
CA ARG A 171 15.85 5.56 -12.06
C ARG A 171 17.34 5.82 -12.05
N LYS A 172 17.75 7.01 -11.62
CA LYS A 172 19.17 7.39 -11.53
C LYS A 172 19.98 6.50 -10.57
N LYS A 173 19.29 5.88 -9.59
CA LYS A 173 19.92 4.96 -8.63
C LYS A 173 20.32 3.61 -9.27
N GLY A 174 19.81 3.30 -10.47
CA GLY A 174 20.15 2.05 -11.18
C GLY A 174 19.68 0.77 -10.50
N ILE A 175 18.67 0.86 -9.63
CA ILE A 175 18.12 -0.30 -8.92
C ILE A 175 17.38 -1.18 -9.92
N SER A 176 17.77 -2.45 -10.00
CA SER A 176 17.11 -3.42 -10.88
C SER A 176 15.79 -3.94 -10.30
N ASN A 177 14.93 -4.48 -11.17
CA ASN A 177 13.71 -5.20 -10.79
C ASN A 177 12.66 -4.33 -10.05
N ILE A 178 12.52 -3.06 -10.40
CA ILE A 178 11.42 -2.20 -9.93
C ILE A 178 10.35 -2.10 -11.02
N ILE A 179 9.11 -2.37 -10.65
CA ILE A 179 7.92 -2.06 -11.43
C ILE A 179 7.24 -0.85 -10.80
N ASN A 180 7.08 0.21 -11.57
CA ASN A 180 6.29 1.38 -11.18
C ASN A 180 4.87 1.27 -11.71
N VAL A 181 3.91 1.43 -10.82
CA VAL A 181 2.48 1.50 -11.11
C VAL A 181 1.96 2.86 -10.67
N GLU A 182 1.32 3.61 -11.56
CA GLU A 182 0.60 4.83 -11.21
C GLU A 182 -0.85 4.70 -11.67
N VAL A 183 -1.78 4.93 -10.77
CA VAL A 183 -3.22 4.86 -11.02
C VAL A 183 -3.85 6.22 -10.70
N PRO A 184 -3.80 7.16 -11.65
CA PRO A 184 -4.49 8.43 -11.49
C PRO A 184 -6.01 8.22 -11.50
N ILE A 185 -6.71 8.99 -10.68
CA ILE A 185 -8.18 8.99 -10.62
C ILE A 185 -8.80 10.24 -11.23
N MET A 186 -7.96 11.22 -11.58
CA MET A 186 -8.33 12.45 -12.27
C MET A 186 -7.28 12.81 -13.33
N LYS A 187 -7.51 13.88 -14.08
CA LYS A 187 -6.52 14.43 -15.00
C LYS A 187 -5.38 15.04 -14.19
N TYR A 188 -4.14 14.76 -14.60
CA TYR A 188 -2.98 15.46 -14.03
C TYR A 188 -3.09 16.97 -14.35
N GLY A 189 -2.96 17.78 -13.33
CA GLY A 189 -3.07 19.24 -13.44
C GLY A 189 -2.43 19.93 -12.24
N ASP A 190 -2.69 21.23 -12.14
CA ASP A 190 -2.18 22.06 -11.05
C ASP A 190 -3.01 21.95 -9.76
N ASN A 191 -3.90 20.95 -9.69
CA ASN A 191 -4.70 20.71 -8.50
C ASN A 191 -3.79 20.36 -7.31
N VAL A 192 -4.05 20.96 -6.18
CA VAL A 192 -3.36 20.67 -4.92
C VAL A 192 -3.92 19.36 -4.36
N GLY A 193 -3.02 18.48 -3.93
CA GLY A 193 -3.37 17.23 -3.24
C GLY A 193 -3.20 15.98 -4.09
N MET A 194 -3.67 14.87 -3.57
CA MET A 194 -3.50 13.55 -4.16
C MET A 194 -4.41 13.36 -5.39
N GLN A 195 -3.82 13.06 -6.52
CA GLN A 195 -4.49 12.84 -7.82
C GLN A 195 -4.58 11.35 -8.18
N GLY A 196 -4.03 10.49 -7.37
CA GLY A 196 -4.01 9.05 -7.58
C GLY A 196 -3.08 8.33 -6.61
N SER A 197 -2.90 7.03 -6.84
CA SER A 197 -2.01 6.17 -6.06
C SER A 197 -0.89 5.63 -6.91
N GLY A 198 0.32 5.59 -6.36
CA GLY A 198 1.49 4.96 -6.94
C GLY A 198 1.95 3.76 -6.13
N LEU A 199 2.52 2.76 -6.79
CA LEU A 199 3.17 1.62 -6.17
C LEU A 199 4.53 1.36 -6.83
N LEU A 200 5.55 1.18 -6.01
CA LEU A 200 6.80 0.57 -6.42
C LEU A 200 6.80 -0.89 -5.97
N LEU A 201 6.89 -1.79 -6.92
CA LEU A 201 6.94 -3.23 -6.68
C LEU A 201 8.36 -3.71 -6.97
N ILE A 202 9.07 -4.16 -5.95
CA ILE A 202 10.48 -4.54 -6.04
C ILE A 202 10.60 -6.05 -5.91
N ASN A 203 11.36 -6.66 -6.82
CA ASN A 203 11.56 -8.10 -6.94
C ASN A 203 10.28 -8.89 -7.31
N PHE A 204 9.39 -8.27 -8.08
CA PHE A 204 8.20 -8.91 -8.63
C PHE A 204 8.35 -9.28 -10.13
N SER A 205 9.50 -9.73 -10.55
CA SER A 205 9.84 -10.02 -11.95
C SER A 205 9.17 -11.30 -12.47
N ASN A 206 7.88 -11.25 -12.80
CA ASN A 206 7.17 -12.36 -13.44
C ASN A 206 6.18 -11.82 -14.49
N ARG A 207 6.25 -12.35 -15.74
CA ARG A 207 5.34 -11.97 -16.83
C ARG A 207 3.86 -12.15 -16.48
N SER A 208 3.51 -13.19 -15.73
CA SER A 208 2.14 -13.43 -15.28
C SER A 208 1.67 -12.33 -14.32
N ILE A 209 2.53 -11.90 -13.41
CA ILE A 209 2.23 -10.79 -12.48
C ILE A 209 1.96 -9.51 -13.29
N MET A 210 2.79 -9.18 -14.26
CA MET A 210 2.62 -7.99 -15.11
C MET A 210 1.30 -7.99 -15.88
N LYS A 211 0.92 -9.15 -16.45
CA LYS A 211 -0.37 -9.29 -17.15
C LYS A 211 -1.54 -9.06 -16.19
N ASN A 212 -1.55 -9.75 -15.06
CA ASN A 212 -2.60 -9.65 -14.05
C ASN A 212 -2.71 -8.22 -13.48
N LEU A 213 -1.59 -7.58 -13.20
CA LEU A 213 -1.55 -6.18 -12.74
C LEU A 213 -2.19 -5.25 -13.77
N LYS A 214 -1.84 -5.39 -15.05
CA LYS A 214 -2.40 -4.52 -16.11
C LYS A 214 -3.92 -4.64 -16.19
N GLU A 215 -4.44 -5.86 -16.12
CA GLU A 215 -5.89 -6.12 -16.15
C GLU A 215 -6.59 -5.52 -14.92
N VAL A 216 -6.07 -5.79 -13.72
CA VAL A 216 -6.63 -5.27 -12.45
C VAL A 216 -6.60 -3.75 -12.42
N ILE A 217 -5.46 -3.15 -12.76
CA ILE A 217 -5.27 -1.69 -12.69
C ILE A 217 -6.21 -0.99 -13.66
N HIS A 218 -6.38 -1.52 -14.88
CA HIS A 218 -7.31 -0.98 -15.86
C HIS A 218 -8.76 -0.97 -15.33
N GLU A 219 -9.20 -2.08 -14.72
CA GLU A 219 -10.55 -2.16 -14.15
C GLU A 219 -10.70 -1.25 -12.91
N ILE A 220 -9.73 -1.24 -12.01
CA ILE A 220 -9.74 -0.37 -10.82
C ILE A 220 -9.78 1.10 -11.24
N GLN A 221 -8.96 1.52 -12.20
CA GLN A 221 -8.97 2.89 -12.67
C GLN A 221 -10.36 3.27 -13.25
N ASN A 222 -10.96 2.40 -14.03
CA ASN A 222 -12.28 2.66 -14.60
C ASN A 222 -13.37 2.82 -13.53
N ILE A 223 -13.25 2.12 -12.40
CA ILE A 223 -14.18 2.22 -11.26
C ILE A 223 -13.95 3.51 -10.47
N LEU A 224 -12.68 3.85 -10.24
CA LEU A 224 -12.30 4.92 -9.31
C LEU A 224 -12.16 6.29 -9.98
N LYS A 225 -12.03 6.36 -11.31
CA LYS A 225 -11.88 7.64 -12.01
C LYS A 225 -13.01 8.61 -11.63
N GLN A 226 -12.62 9.85 -11.35
CA GLN A 226 -13.53 10.92 -11.01
C GLN A 226 -13.94 11.77 -12.22
N GLU A 227 -13.12 11.72 -13.29
CA GLU A 227 -13.31 12.46 -14.52
C GLU A 227 -13.20 11.51 -15.72
N GLU A 228 -13.98 11.76 -16.78
CA GLU A 228 -13.90 10.96 -18.01
C GLU A 228 -12.53 11.07 -18.68
N ASN A 229 -11.90 12.24 -18.60
CA ASN A 229 -10.59 12.55 -19.16
C ASN A 229 -9.44 12.31 -18.15
N SER A 230 -9.62 11.44 -17.15
CA SER A 230 -8.55 11.11 -16.21
C SER A 230 -7.30 10.60 -16.94
N THR A 231 -6.12 10.95 -16.44
CA THR A 231 -4.86 10.48 -17.01
C THR A 231 -4.82 8.95 -16.98
N ARG A 232 -4.37 8.31 -18.05
CA ARG A 232 -4.25 6.85 -18.12
C ARG A 232 -3.22 6.36 -17.09
N PHE A 233 -3.47 5.17 -16.54
CA PHE A 233 -2.52 4.51 -15.65
C PHE A 233 -1.19 4.25 -16.35
N LYS A 234 -0.12 4.24 -15.57
CA LYS A 234 1.22 3.87 -16.04
C LYS A 234 1.64 2.56 -15.37
N LEU A 235 2.21 1.66 -16.14
CA LEU A 235 2.79 0.40 -15.67
C LEU A 235 4.09 0.17 -16.44
N ARG A 236 5.22 0.33 -15.76
CA ARG A 236 6.55 0.33 -16.42
C ARG A 236 7.63 -0.24 -15.49
N TYR A 237 8.64 -0.85 -16.08
CA TYR A 237 9.91 -1.12 -15.40
C TYR A 237 10.71 0.19 -15.29
N LEU A 238 11.37 0.39 -14.16
CA LEU A 238 12.27 1.52 -13.92
C LEU A 238 13.72 1.13 -14.20
#